data_cf138d779e97b6d8f34b6022b8d1abca
#
_entry.id   cf138d779e97b6d8f34b6022b8d1abca
#
_cell.length_a   1.000
_cell.length_b   1.000
_cell.length_c   1.000
_cell.angle_alpha   90.00
_cell.angle_beta   90.00
_cell.angle_gamma   90.00
#
_symmetry.space_group_name_H-M   'P 1'
#
loop_
_entity.id
_entity.type
_entity.pdbx_description
1 polymer ?
#
loop_
_entity_poly.entity_id
_entity_poly.type
_entity_poly.pdbx_seq_one_letter_code
_entity_poly.pdbx_strand_id
1 'polypeptide(L)'
;MEGQGEFPEVDSYSTAVLLLSGGTTGVPKLIPRTHTDYMYNARMSAKRCQLDENSVYLAALPVAHNFPLCCPGLLGTLDVGGKVVLASTTSPDDILTAITEEEVTITALVPAMVTVCMEMLEYDEDYDISSLKILQVGGAMLEDSLADKIIEEWPCTLMQVFGTAEGLLSFTSPDDDEAVIARCQGTPVS
;
A
#
# COMPACT_ATOMS: atom_id res chain seq x y z
N MET A 1 -17.11 25.10 -7.66
CA MET A 1 -16.29 26.28 -7.34
C MET A 1 -14.86 25.93 -7.71
N GLU A 2 -14.42 26.39 -8.87
CA GLU A 2 -13.00 26.26 -9.29
C GLU A 2 -12.21 27.32 -8.51
N GLY A 3 -11.54 26.89 -7.47
CA GLY A 3 -10.57 27.74 -6.76
C GLY A 3 -9.28 27.80 -7.56
N GLN A 4 -9.10 28.83 -8.35
CA GLN A 4 -7.80 29.23 -8.89
C GLN A 4 -6.97 29.82 -7.73
N GLY A 5 -6.49 28.96 -6.84
CA GLY A 5 -5.46 29.32 -5.90
C GLY A 5 -4.09 29.24 -6.58
N GLU A 6 -3.34 30.33 -6.63
CA GLU A 6 -1.92 30.25 -6.96
C GLU A 6 -1.22 29.42 -5.85
N PHE A 7 -0.71 28.27 -6.23
CA PHE A 7 0.12 27.48 -5.32
C PHE A 7 1.49 28.18 -5.17
N PRO A 8 2.04 28.28 -3.95
CA PRO A 8 3.35 28.87 -3.77
C PRO A 8 4.42 28.04 -4.49
N GLU A 9 5.42 28.69 -5.05
CA GLU A 9 6.63 28.00 -5.51
C GLU A 9 7.33 27.35 -4.33
N VAL A 10 7.59 26.05 -4.44
CA VAL A 10 8.27 25.25 -3.43
C VAL A 10 9.57 24.73 -4.00
N ASP A 11 10.67 24.91 -3.24
CA ASP A 11 11.94 24.27 -3.59
C ASP A 11 11.78 22.73 -3.51
N SER A 12 11.93 22.09 -4.66
CA SER A 12 11.75 20.65 -4.79
C SER A 12 12.74 19.82 -3.96
N TYR A 13 13.84 20.38 -3.53
CA TYR A 13 14.83 19.77 -2.64
C TYR A 13 14.61 20.10 -1.17
N SER A 14 13.66 20.95 -0.83
CA SER A 14 13.29 21.18 0.55
C SER A 14 12.57 19.93 1.14
N THR A 15 12.57 19.82 2.47
CA THR A 15 11.90 18.72 3.17
C THR A 15 10.38 18.81 2.99
N ALA A 16 9.79 17.78 2.40
CA ALA A 16 8.34 17.65 2.23
C ALA A 16 7.69 16.96 3.42
N VAL A 17 8.34 15.92 3.95
CA VAL A 17 7.80 15.09 5.03
C VAL A 17 8.92 14.62 5.95
N LEU A 18 8.58 14.46 7.24
CA LEU A 18 9.42 13.86 8.25
C LEU A 18 8.81 12.52 8.68
N LEU A 19 9.45 11.41 8.32
CA LEU A 19 9.01 10.08 8.69
C LEU A 19 9.68 9.62 9.98
N LEU A 20 8.95 8.87 10.79
CA LEU A 20 9.54 8.22 11.96
C LEU A 20 10.31 6.97 11.53
N SER A 21 11.56 6.83 12.01
CA SER A 21 12.30 5.58 11.83
C SER A 21 11.68 4.45 12.66
N GLY A 22 11.64 3.24 12.09
CA GLY A 22 11.17 2.02 12.77
C GLY A 22 12.15 1.44 13.82
N GLY A 23 13.05 2.24 14.39
CA GLY A 23 14.09 1.77 15.33
C GLY A 23 13.48 1.14 16.58
N THR A 24 13.92 -0.10 16.90
CA THR A 24 13.47 -0.86 18.07
C THR A 24 14.19 -0.47 19.37
N THR A 25 15.26 0.32 19.30
CA THR A 25 16.14 0.66 20.43
C THR A 25 16.41 2.16 20.48
N GLY A 26 15.62 2.90 21.26
CA GLY A 26 15.88 4.31 21.53
C GLY A 26 14.77 5.26 21.06
N VAL A 27 15.07 6.56 21.08
CA VAL A 27 14.15 7.60 20.60
C VAL A 27 14.03 7.51 19.08
N PRO A 28 12.81 7.42 18.49
CA PRO A 28 12.63 7.41 17.05
C PRO A 28 13.30 8.63 16.41
N LYS A 29 13.96 8.41 15.27
CA LYS A 29 14.57 9.49 14.50
C LYS A 29 13.57 10.01 13.47
N LEU A 30 13.59 11.30 13.22
CA LEU A 30 12.88 11.92 12.11
C LEU A 30 13.75 11.82 10.85
N ILE A 31 13.23 11.15 9.85
CA ILE A 31 13.88 10.96 8.54
C ILE A 31 13.30 12.00 7.58
N PRO A 32 14.06 13.01 7.16
CA PRO A 32 13.59 13.99 6.20
C PRO A 32 13.56 13.40 4.79
N ARG A 33 12.45 13.60 4.08
CA ARG A 33 12.30 13.25 2.67
C ARG A 33 11.95 14.53 1.90
N THR A 34 12.61 14.76 0.77
CA THR A 34 12.36 15.94 -0.06
C THR A 34 11.12 15.75 -0.94
N HIS A 35 10.59 16.84 -1.50
CA HIS A 35 9.49 16.77 -2.47
C HIS A 35 9.85 15.87 -3.67
N THR A 36 11.03 16.08 -4.26
CA THR A 36 11.49 15.30 -5.42
C THR A 36 11.61 13.82 -5.10
N ASP A 37 12.29 13.47 -4.01
CA ASP A 37 12.51 12.09 -3.59
C ASP A 37 11.19 11.37 -3.24
N TYR A 38 10.31 12.05 -2.51
CA TYR A 38 9.07 11.43 -2.05
C TYR A 38 8.07 11.23 -3.19
N MET A 39 7.97 12.19 -4.12
CA MET A 39 7.15 12.03 -5.33
C MET A 39 7.74 10.99 -6.29
N TYR A 40 9.07 10.86 -6.36
CA TYR A 40 9.69 9.77 -7.11
C TYR A 40 9.28 8.40 -6.57
N ASN A 41 9.31 8.22 -5.24
CA ASN A 41 8.81 7.01 -4.58
C ASN A 41 7.36 6.70 -4.96
N ALA A 42 6.47 7.68 -4.82
CA ALA A 42 5.05 7.54 -5.14
C ALA A 42 4.84 7.08 -6.59
N ARG A 43 5.49 7.74 -7.55
CA ARG A 43 5.36 7.46 -8.98
C ARG A 43 5.93 6.10 -9.37
N MET A 44 7.11 5.75 -8.86
CA MET A 44 7.71 4.44 -9.17
C MET A 44 6.92 3.31 -8.56
N SER A 45 6.39 3.50 -7.37
CA SER A 45 5.49 2.53 -6.73
C SER A 45 4.17 2.39 -7.49
N ALA A 46 3.55 3.50 -7.90
CA ALA A 46 2.32 3.47 -8.69
C ALA A 46 2.53 2.75 -10.04
N LYS A 47 3.66 3.04 -10.70
CA LYS A 47 4.04 2.35 -11.95
C LYS A 47 4.24 0.84 -11.72
N ARG A 48 4.92 0.44 -10.64
CA ARG A 48 5.13 -0.98 -10.30
C ARG A 48 3.82 -1.70 -10.02
N CYS A 49 2.86 -1.03 -9.39
CA CYS A 49 1.51 -1.55 -9.14
C CYS A 49 0.57 -1.36 -10.34
N GLN A 50 1.04 -0.84 -11.47
CA GLN A 50 0.24 -0.62 -12.69
C GLN A 50 -1.03 0.23 -12.42
N LEU A 51 -0.93 1.23 -11.53
CA LEU A 51 -2.07 2.09 -11.19
C LEU A 51 -2.42 3.07 -12.33
N ASP A 52 -3.70 3.36 -12.44
CA ASP A 52 -4.30 4.32 -13.38
C ASP A 52 -5.42 5.13 -12.71
N GLU A 53 -6.13 5.93 -13.50
CA GLU A 53 -7.26 6.74 -13.06
C GLU A 53 -8.48 5.95 -12.56
N ASN A 54 -8.55 4.65 -12.85
CA ASN A 54 -9.61 3.77 -12.40
C ASN A 54 -9.23 3.02 -11.10
N SER A 55 -8.02 3.24 -10.61
CA SER A 55 -7.55 2.58 -9.39
C SER A 55 -8.22 3.17 -8.16
N VAL A 56 -8.70 2.28 -7.28
CA VAL A 56 -9.30 2.62 -5.97
C VAL A 56 -8.42 2.03 -4.88
N TYR A 57 -7.68 2.88 -4.18
CA TYR A 57 -6.79 2.48 -3.09
C TYR A 57 -7.48 2.60 -1.74
N LEU A 58 -7.53 1.50 -0.96
CA LEU A 58 -7.97 1.53 0.43
C LEU A 58 -6.76 1.72 1.36
N ALA A 59 -6.74 2.83 2.08
CA ALA A 59 -5.81 3.06 3.17
C ALA A 59 -6.34 2.42 4.46
N ALA A 60 -6.05 1.14 4.65
CA ALA A 60 -6.43 0.36 5.83
C ALA A 60 -5.43 0.51 7.00
N LEU A 61 -4.20 0.90 6.69
CA LEU A 61 -3.15 1.18 7.67
C LEU A 61 -3.10 2.68 8.00
N PRO A 62 -2.56 3.08 9.17
CA PRO A 62 -2.42 4.50 9.54
C PRO A 62 -1.62 5.29 8.49
N VAL A 63 -2.24 6.28 7.85
CA VAL A 63 -1.66 7.05 6.73
C VAL A 63 -0.42 7.89 7.09
N ALA A 64 -0.13 8.06 8.37
CA ALA A 64 1.12 8.67 8.84
C ALA A 64 2.35 7.75 8.63
N HIS A 65 2.15 6.47 8.33
CA HIS A 65 3.21 5.54 7.99
C HIS A 65 3.54 5.58 6.50
N ASN A 66 4.83 5.43 6.16
CA ASN A 66 5.30 5.51 4.77
C ASN A 66 4.59 4.53 3.82
N PHE A 67 4.27 3.32 4.27
CA PHE A 67 3.66 2.29 3.44
C PHE A 67 2.31 2.74 2.86
N PRO A 68 1.27 3.08 3.65
CA PRO A 68 0.00 3.55 3.10
C PRO A 68 0.05 4.97 2.54
N LEU A 69 1.07 5.77 2.87
CA LEU A 69 1.19 7.13 2.36
C LEU A 69 1.77 7.19 0.95
N CYS A 70 2.84 6.39 0.66
CA CYS A 70 3.68 6.62 -0.52
C CYS A 70 4.18 5.35 -1.25
N CYS A 71 3.62 4.14 -0.97
CA CYS A 71 4.15 2.88 -1.55
C CYS A 71 3.09 1.98 -2.24
N PRO A 72 2.38 2.37 -3.29
CA PRO A 72 2.13 3.71 -3.83
C PRO A 72 1.29 4.57 -2.90
N GLY A 73 0.43 3.94 -2.11
CA GLY A 73 -0.41 4.54 -1.11
C GLY A 73 -1.27 5.68 -1.65
N LEU A 74 -1.61 6.57 -0.73
CA LEU A 74 -2.44 7.74 -1.02
C LEU A 74 -1.82 8.62 -2.10
N LEU A 75 -0.52 8.95 -1.99
CA LEU A 75 0.11 9.90 -2.90
C LEU A 75 0.25 9.34 -4.33
N GLY A 76 0.67 8.08 -4.47
CA GLY A 76 0.81 7.45 -5.78
C GLY A 76 -0.53 7.29 -6.50
N THR A 77 -1.58 6.96 -5.76
CA THR A 77 -2.93 6.82 -6.32
C THR A 77 -3.49 8.17 -6.79
N LEU A 78 -3.33 9.23 -5.99
CA LEU A 78 -3.79 10.56 -6.39
C LEU A 78 -2.97 11.14 -7.55
N ASP A 79 -1.66 10.85 -7.65
CA ASP A 79 -0.80 11.34 -8.75
C ASP A 79 -1.23 10.76 -10.12
N VAL A 80 -1.82 9.55 -10.15
CA VAL A 80 -2.38 8.96 -11.38
C VAL A 80 -3.86 9.28 -11.61
N GLY A 81 -4.49 10.06 -10.73
CA GLY A 81 -5.91 10.45 -10.83
C GLY A 81 -6.89 9.43 -10.26
N GLY A 82 -6.40 8.41 -9.55
CA GLY A 82 -7.22 7.39 -8.90
C GLY A 82 -7.96 7.89 -7.66
N LYS A 83 -8.82 7.04 -7.10
CA LYS A 83 -9.62 7.28 -5.89
C LYS A 83 -8.91 6.72 -4.65
N VAL A 84 -8.96 7.45 -3.55
CA VAL A 84 -8.51 6.97 -2.23
C VAL A 84 -9.68 6.86 -1.28
N VAL A 85 -9.80 5.71 -0.64
CA VAL A 85 -10.74 5.42 0.44
C VAL A 85 -9.94 5.29 1.74
N LEU A 86 -10.41 5.92 2.80
CA LEU A 86 -9.82 5.81 4.14
C LEU A 86 -10.68 4.86 4.98
N ALA A 87 -10.12 3.77 5.46
CA ALA A 87 -10.83 2.90 6.40
C ALA A 87 -11.12 3.66 7.71
N SER A 88 -12.28 3.44 8.29
CA SER A 88 -12.69 4.09 9.55
C SER A 88 -11.84 3.58 10.71
N THR A 89 -11.54 2.28 10.71
CA THR A 89 -10.65 1.63 11.67
C THR A 89 -9.79 0.57 10.95
N THR A 90 -8.93 -0.10 11.68
CA THR A 90 -8.12 -1.23 11.19
C THR A 90 -8.79 -2.58 11.44
N SER A 91 -10.10 -2.60 11.77
CA SER A 91 -10.82 -3.86 11.96
C SER A 91 -11.04 -4.58 10.63
N PRO A 92 -11.02 -5.93 10.62
CA PRO A 92 -11.31 -6.70 9.41
C PRO A 92 -12.67 -6.37 8.80
N ASP A 93 -13.69 -6.16 9.63
CA ASP A 93 -15.04 -5.77 9.21
C ASP A 93 -15.03 -4.45 8.42
N ASP A 94 -14.45 -3.38 8.97
CA ASP A 94 -14.33 -2.09 8.27
C ASP A 94 -13.53 -2.20 6.95
N ILE A 95 -12.50 -3.05 6.94
CA ILE A 95 -11.66 -3.26 5.75
C ILE A 95 -12.47 -3.98 4.65
N LEU A 96 -13.11 -5.10 4.98
CA LEU A 96 -13.88 -5.90 4.03
C LEU A 96 -15.14 -5.16 3.55
N THR A 97 -15.83 -4.45 4.45
CA THR A 97 -16.93 -3.57 4.09
C THR A 97 -16.49 -2.49 3.10
N ALA A 98 -15.36 -1.81 3.37
CA ALA A 98 -14.84 -0.79 2.47
C ALA A 98 -14.42 -1.38 1.10
N ILE A 99 -13.86 -2.59 1.06
CA ILE A 99 -13.54 -3.26 -0.21
C ILE A 99 -14.81 -3.50 -1.01
N THR A 100 -15.84 -4.04 -0.37
CA THR A 100 -17.14 -4.36 -0.98
C THR A 100 -17.86 -3.12 -1.48
N GLU A 101 -18.06 -2.10 -0.61
CA GLU A 101 -18.88 -0.95 -0.93
C GLU A 101 -18.24 0.05 -1.88
N GLU A 102 -16.91 0.17 -1.84
CA GLU A 102 -16.17 1.17 -2.60
C GLU A 102 -15.48 0.61 -3.85
N GLU A 103 -15.68 -0.69 -4.12
CA GLU A 103 -15.09 -1.43 -5.24
C GLU A 103 -13.55 -1.25 -5.29
N VAL A 104 -12.91 -1.47 -4.13
CA VAL A 104 -11.47 -1.28 -3.96
C VAL A 104 -10.67 -2.19 -4.88
N THR A 105 -9.71 -1.62 -5.60
CA THR A 105 -8.86 -2.39 -6.52
C THR A 105 -7.48 -2.71 -5.97
N ILE A 106 -7.01 -1.96 -4.97
CA ILE A 106 -5.72 -2.17 -4.32
C ILE A 106 -5.79 -1.78 -2.84
N THR A 107 -5.20 -2.59 -1.99
CA THR A 107 -4.99 -2.26 -0.57
C THR A 107 -3.64 -2.76 -0.07
N ALA A 108 -3.19 -2.22 1.07
CA ALA A 108 -1.96 -2.61 1.74
C ALA A 108 -2.27 -3.06 3.17
N LEU A 109 -1.87 -4.29 3.51
CA LEU A 109 -2.09 -4.89 4.82
C LEU A 109 -0.79 -5.45 5.40
N VAL A 110 -0.77 -5.66 6.71
CA VAL A 110 0.27 -6.48 7.37
C VAL A 110 -0.20 -7.93 7.45
N PRO A 111 0.72 -8.93 7.53
CA PRO A 111 0.33 -10.35 7.51
C PRO A 111 -0.75 -10.73 8.53
N ALA A 112 -0.68 -10.22 9.75
CA ALA A 112 -1.68 -10.49 10.78
C ALA A 112 -3.09 -10.02 10.42
N MET A 113 -3.22 -8.87 9.73
CA MET A 113 -4.52 -8.38 9.27
C MET A 113 -5.08 -9.25 8.15
N VAL A 114 -4.22 -9.68 7.22
CA VAL A 114 -4.63 -10.61 6.15
C VAL A 114 -5.21 -11.89 6.75
N THR A 115 -4.52 -12.50 7.73
CA THR A 115 -5.00 -13.72 8.38
C THR A 115 -6.42 -13.55 8.94
N VAL A 116 -6.68 -12.45 9.67
CA VAL A 116 -8.00 -12.23 10.28
C VAL A 116 -9.06 -11.90 9.22
N CYS A 117 -8.71 -11.16 8.14
CA CYS A 117 -9.63 -10.96 7.02
C CYS A 117 -9.99 -12.28 6.33
N MET A 118 -9.01 -13.18 6.12
CA MET A 118 -9.26 -14.50 5.53
C MET A 118 -10.19 -15.33 6.40
N GLU A 119 -9.92 -15.40 7.72
CA GLU A 119 -10.79 -16.09 8.66
C GLU A 119 -12.23 -15.54 8.62
N MET A 120 -12.40 -14.21 8.49
CA MET A 120 -13.72 -13.61 8.43
C MET A 120 -14.47 -13.96 7.13
N LEU A 121 -13.77 -13.97 6.01
CA LEU A 121 -14.34 -14.39 4.71
C LEU A 121 -14.76 -15.87 4.66
N GLU A 122 -14.18 -16.73 5.49
CA GLU A 122 -14.60 -18.14 5.60
C GLU A 122 -15.99 -18.30 6.28
N TYR A 123 -16.39 -17.35 7.12
CA TYR A 123 -17.61 -17.43 7.93
C TYR A 123 -18.73 -16.48 7.48
N ASP A 124 -18.41 -15.48 6.67
CA ASP A 124 -19.35 -14.42 6.29
C ASP A 124 -19.33 -14.24 4.77
N GLU A 125 -20.43 -14.59 4.13
CA GLU A 125 -20.64 -14.50 2.68
C GLU A 125 -21.09 -13.09 2.23
N ASP A 126 -21.28 -12.15 3.14
CA ASP A 126 -21.79 -10.80 2.82
C ASP A 126 -20.70 -9.90 2.20
N TYR A 127 -19.42 -10.26 2.33
CA TYR A 127 -18.32 -9.50 1.75
C TYR A 127 -17.96 -9.95 0.34
N ASP A 128 -17.89 -8.98 -0.58
CA ASP A 128 -17.42 -9.18 -1.96
C ASP A 128 -16.07 -8.48 -2.18
N ILE A 129 -15.01 -9.29 -2.32
CA ILE A 129 -13.67 -8.81 -2.61
C ILE A 129 -13.26 -8.98 -4.08
N SER A 130 -14.21 -9.28 -4.97
CA SER A 130 -13.93 -9.56 -6.40
C SER A 130 -13.37 -8.37 -7.17
N SER A 131 -13.59 -7.15 -6.69
CA SER A 131 -13.03 -5.92 -7.25
C SER A 131 -11.51 -5.79 -7.02
N LEU A 132 -10.96 -6.48 -5.99
CA LEU A 132 -9.56 -6.37 -5.60
C LEU A 132 -8.65 -6.99 -6.67
N LYS A 133 -7.72 -6.21 -7.21
CA LYS A 133 -6.73 -6.64 -8.19
C LYS A 133 -5.36 -6.87 -7.58
N ILE A 134 -5.00 -6.10 -6.56
CA ILE A 134 -3.70 -6.15 -5.90
C ILE A 134 -3.88 -6.11 -4.39
N LEU A 135 -3.29 -7.08 -3.71
CA LEU A 135 -3.06 -7.05 -2.27
C LEU A 135 -1.56 -6.86 -2.01
N GLN A 136 -1.18 -5.72 -1.46
CA GLN A 136 0.17 -5.50 -0.96
C GLN A 136 0.29 -6.02 0.47
N VAL A 137 1.32 -6.85 0.73
CA VAL A 137 1.62 -7.33 2.09
C VAL A 137 3.04 -6.93 2.46
N GLY A 138 3.18 -6.23 3.58
CA GLY A 138 4.47 -5.71 4.05
C GLY A 138 4.44 -5.26 5.50
N GLY A 139 5.51 -4.61 5.94
CA GLY A 139 5.67 -4.16 7.33
C GLY A 139 6.11 -5.24 8.31
N ALA A 140 5.97 -6.51 7.95
CA ALA A 140 6.48 -7.68 8.65
C ALA A 140 6.80 -8.78 7.62
N MET A 141 7.53 -9.81 8.04
CA MET A 141 7.81 -10.97 7.20
C MET A 141 6.50 -11.73 6.93
N LEU A 142 6.25 -12.01 5.66
CA LEU A 142 5.15 -12.88 5.24
C LEU A 142 5.64 -14.33 5.22
N GLU A 143 4.97 -15.19 5.97
CA GLU A 143 5.25 -16.62 6.00
C GLU A 143 4.82 -17.26 4.67
N ASP A 144 5.64 -18.19 4.17
CA ASP A 144 5.41 -18.88 2.90
C ASP A 144 4.02 -19.53 2.81
N SER A 145 3.57 -20.15 3.87
CA SER A 145 2.25 -20.80 3.94
C SER A 145 1.09 -19.80 3.81
N LEU A 146 1.23 -18.60 4.36
CA LEU A 146 0.22 -17.56 4.22
C LEU A 146 0.26 -16.94 2.82
N ALA A 147 1.45 -16.80 2.22
CA ALA A 147 1.58 -16.35 0.84
C ALA A 147 0.88 -17.31 -0.14
N ASP A 148 1.11 -18.63 0.02
CA ASP A 148 0.46 -19.65 -0.81
C ASP A 148 -1.06 -19.59 -0.64
N LYS A 149 -1.56 -19.48 0.59
CA LYS A 149 -3.00 -19.39 0.88
C LYS A 149 -3.63 -18.15 0.24
N ILE A 150 -2.97 -16.98 0.27
CA ILE A 150 -3.46 -15.76 -0.40
C ILE A 150 -3.56 -15.99 -1.91
N ILE A 151 -2.53 -16.57 -2.52
CA ILE A 151 -2.50 -16.82 -3.97
C ILE A 151 -3.60 -17.81 -4.40
N GLU A 152 -3.90 -18.81 -3.57
CA GLU A 152 -4.93 -19.82 -3.87
C GLU A 152 -6.36 -19.30 -3.66
N GLU A 153 -6.59 -18.46 -2.65
CA GLU A 153 -7.95 -18.15 -2.18
C GLU A 153 -8.43 -16.74 -2.54
N TRP A 154 -7.52 -15.76 -2.73
CA TRP A 154 -7.92 -14.40 -3.01
C TRP A 154 -7.95 -14.10 -4.52
N PRO A 155 -8.94 -13.31 -5.00
CA PRO A 155 -9.11 -13.03 -6.43
C PRO A 155 -8.10 -12.01 -6.99
N CYS A 156 -7.00 -11.75 -6.31
CA CYS A 156 -6.05 -10.68 -6.61
C CYS A 156 -4.61 -11.16 -6.68
N THR A 157 -3.74 -10.36 -7.27
CA THR A 157 -2.30 -10.60 -7.24
C THR A 157 -1.71 -10.14 -5.89
N LEU A 158 -1.05 -11.06 -5.20
CA LEU A 158 -0.22 -10.74 -4.04
C LEU A 158 1.02 -9.98 -4.49
N MET A 159 1.35 -8.87 -3.82
CA MET A 159 2.62 -8.19 -3.94
C MET A 159 3.29 -8.09 -2.57
N GLN A 160 4.46 -8.70 -2.40
CA GLN A 160 5.24 -8.51 -1.20
C GLN A 160 5.98 -7.17 -1.26
N VAL A 161 5.95 -6.43 -0.16
CA VAL A 161 6.55 -5.10 -0.05
C VAL A 161 7.50 -5.05 1.13
N PHE A 162 8.77 -4.74 0.84
CA PHE A 162 9.76 -4.38 1.84
C PHE A 162 10.16 -2.92 1.66
N GLY A 163 10.19 -2.16 2.73
CA GLY A 163 10.56 -0.76 2.67
C GLY A 163 11.08 -0.21 3.99
N THR A 164 11.82 0.88 3.88
CA THR A 164 12.32 1.66 5.02
C THR A 164 11.93 3.13 4.91
N ALA A 165 11.88 3.83 6.03
CA ALA A 165 11.60 5.27 6.05
C ALA A 165 12.66 6.08 5.28
N GLU A 166 13.89 5.57 5.19
CA GLU A 166 15.02 6.19 4.51
C GLU A 166 14.89 6.17 2.99
N GLY A 167 14.00 5.33 2.41
CA GLY A 167 13.69 5.37 0.98
C GLY A 167 13.91 4.09 0.21
N LEU A 168 14.53 3.06 0.78
CA LEU A 168 14.60 1.77 0.12
C LEU A 168 13.18 1.19 0.03
N LEU A 169 12.75 0.88 -1.18
CA LEU A 169 11.53 0.14 -1.47
C LEU A 169 11.84 -1.01 -2.41
N SER A 170 11.34 -2.19 -2.09
CA SER A 170 11.42 -3.39 -2.91
C SER A 170 10.04 -4.02 -2.99
N PHE A 171 9.61 -4.35 -4.21
CA PHE A 171 8.31 -4.96 -4.47
C PHE A 171 8.48 -6.16 -5.39
N THR A 172 7.66 -7.19 -5.19
CA THR A 172 7.37 -8.13 -6.29
C THR A 172 6.54 -7.40 -7.35
N SER A 173 6.53 -7.92 -8.57
CA SER A 173 5.74 -7.38 -9.69
C SER A 173 4.50 -8.23 -9.91
N PRO A 174 3.38 -7.64 -10.37
CA PRO A 174 2.25 -8.44 -10.85
C PRO A 174 2.61 -9.41 -12.00
N ASP A 175 3.70 -9.13 -12.71
CA ASP A 175 4.18 -9.94 -13.82
C ASP A 175 5.21 -11.03 -13.41
N ASP A 176 5.56 -11.12 -12.11
CA ASP A 176 6.46 -12.14 -11.59
C ASP A 176 5.75 -13.50 -11.48
N ASP A 177 6.52 -14.59 -11.59
CA ASP A 177 5.99 -15.93 -11.33
C ASP A 177 5.50 -16.06 -9.88
N GLU A 178 4.41 -16.79 -9.65
CA GLU A 178 3.82 -17.02 -8.32
C GLU A 178 4.85 -17.52 -7.30
N ALA A 179 5.78 -18.40 -7.72
CA ALA A 179 6.85 -18.88 -6.86
C ALA A 179 7.81 -17.76 -6.41
N VAL A 180 8.02 -16.73 -7.24
CA VAL A 180 8.79 -15.52 -6.89
C VAL A 180 7.97 -14.65 -5.96
N ILE A 181 6.70 -14.42 -6.29
CA ILE A 181 5.78 -13.63 -5.46
C ILE A 181 5.68 -14.22 -4.06
N ALA A 182 5.55 -15.55 -3.94
CA ALA A 182 5.38 -16.20 -2.64
C ALA A 182 6.64 -16.22 -1.77
N ARG A 183 7.86 -16.21 -2.34
CA ARG A 183 9.11 -16.48 -1.62
C ARG A 183 10.10 -15.34 -1.59
N CYS A 184 9.83 -14.24 -2.28
CA CYS A 184 10.76 -13.12 -2.42
C CYS A 184 10.10 -11.80 -2.04
N GLN A 185 10.91 -10.82 -1.63
CA GLN A 185 10.45 -9.45 -1.40
C GLN A 185 10.66 -8.55 -2.63
N GLY A 186 10.80 -9.17 -3.79
CA GLY A 186 10.92 -8.51 -5.08
C GLY A 186 12.26 -7.79 -5.31
N THR A 187 12.21 -6.78 -6.15
CA THR A 187 13.35 -5.97 -6.55
C THR A 187 13.15 -4.51 -6.18
N PRO A 188 14.23 -3.74 -5.96
CA PRO A 188 14.12 -2.31 -5.70
C PRO A 188 13.34 -1.59 -6.79
N VAL A 189 12.51 -0.62 -6.40
CA VAL A 189 11.82 0.30 -7.33
C VAL A 189 12.82 1.32 -7.84
N SER A 190 12.93 1.45 -9.16
CA SER A 190 13.84 2.36 -9.85
C SER A 190 13.21 2.94 -11.11
#